data_899cfac212b2f6f0d87bcaa045d3b451
#
_entry.id   899cfac212b2f6f0d87bcaa045d3b451
#
_cell.length_a   1.000
_cell.length_b   1.000
_cell.length_c   1.000
_cell.angle_alpha   90.00
_cell.angle_beta   90.00
_cell.angle_gamma   90.00
#
_symmetry.space_group_name_H-M   'P 1'
#
loop_
_entity.id
_entity.type
_entity.pdbx_description
1 polymer ?
#
loop_
_entity_poly.entity_id
_entity_poly.type
_entity_poly.pdbx_seq_one_letter_code
_entity_poly.pdbx_strand_id
1 'polypeptide(L)'
;MKARARNIALKVAYDGTNYHGFQRQTAPVIAVQNVLERALAKVCGEQVELAAAGRTDAGVHAYGQVVNFFTDGRIPVARLPRAVNGLLPPDIVVTEAWEAARDFSARHSATGKTYVYRIEQCTVPNPFTRSYVWQIFQPLDHDAMRAVLALLVGTHDYSSFRAAGGAPMSPVRTLDEIRLTEEGAGRLSCHLHGNGFLYHMVRNIMSAMVSVGLGRISTDRFAEIFAARDRRLVPPTAPACGLYLLSVDYAEVPQ
;
A
#
# COMPACT_ATOMS: atom_id res chain seq x y z
N MET A 1 -15.58 -26.03 16.29
CA MET A 1 -15.77 -24.65 16.75
C MET A 1 -17.02 -24.08 16.11
N LYS A 2 -17.91 -23.41 16.88
CA LYS A 2 -19.11 -22.75 16.32
C LYS A 2 -18.65 -21.58 15.44
N ALA A 3 -19.17 -21.44 14.21
CA ALA A 3 -18.83 -20.34 13.34
C ALA A 3 -19.32 -19.03 13.97
N ARG A 4 -18.45 -18.03 14.09
CA ARG A 4 -18.79 -16.68 14.59
C ARG A 4 -19.85 -16.03 13.71
N ALA A 5 -20.74 -15.23 14.34
CA ALA A 5 -21.98 -14.81 13.70
C ALA A 5 -21.81 -13.63 12.73
N ARG A 6 -20.88 -12.68 13.03
CA ARG A 6 -20.72 -11.42 12.32
C ARG A 6 -19.39 -11.38 11.58
N ASN A 7 -19.40 -10.90 10.35
CA ASN A 7 -18.22 -10.49 9.60
C ASN A 7 -18.17 -8.97 9.59
N ILE A 8 -17.17 -8.38 10.20
CA ILE A 8 -17.01 -6.92 10.30
C ILE A 8 -15.82 -6.51 9.43
N ALA A 9 -16.03 -5.51 8.58
CA ALA A 9 -14.96 -4.87 7.83
C ALA A 9 -14.65 -3.49 8.41
N LEU A 10 -13.37 -3.13 8.36
CA LEU A 10 -12.85 -1.85 8.82
C LEU A 10 -11.99 -1.24 7.72
N LYS A 11 -12.10 0.08 7.54
CA LYS A 11 -11.13 0.88 6.81
C LYS A 11 -10.17 1.52 7.80
N VAL A 12 -8.88 1.41 7.53
CA VAL A 12 -7.82 1.77 8.48
C VAL A 12 -6.80 2.65 7.78
N ALA A 13 -6.51 3.79 8.40
CA ALA A 13 -5.38 4.64 8.03
C ALA A 13 -4.25 4.46 9.05
N TYR A 14 -3.00 4.51 8.58
CA TYR A 14 -1.83 4.45 9.47
C TYR A 14 -0.59 5.12 8.89
N ASP A 15 0.18 5.74 9.78
CA ASP A 15 1.56 6.10 9.56
C ASP A 15 2.43 4.86 9.82
N GLY A 16 3.05 4.34 8.76
CA GLY A 16 3.87 3.12 8.83
C GLY A 16 5.28 3.31 9.36
N THR A 17 5.71 4.55 9.66
CA THR A 17 7.10 4.91 9.97
C THR A 17 7.70 4.02 11.07
N ASN A 18 6.94 3.74 12.14
CA ASN A 18 7.40 3.00 13.30
C ASN A 18 7.02 1.50 13.27
N TYR A 19 6.49 1.01 12.14
CA TYR A 19 5.99 -0.35 12.02
C TYR A 19 6.80 -1.18 11.03
N HIS A 20 6.97 -2.45 11.34
CA HIS A 20 7.60 -3.43 10.45
C HIS A 20 6.60 -4.03 9.45
N GLY A 21 5.80 -3.12 8.85
CA GLY A 21 4.76 -3.44 7.90
C GLY A 21 3.42 -3.77 8.54
N PHE A 22 2.46 -4.14 7.70
CA PHE A 22 1.12 -4.45 8.18
C PHE A 22 1.02 -5.81 8.86
N GLN A 23 1.58 -6.85 8.23
CA GLN A 23 1.41 -8.25 8.63
C GLN A 23 1.97 -8.54 10.01
N ARG A 24 1.18 -9.24 10.84
CA ARG A 24 1.56 -9.72 12.18
C ARG A 24 2.96 -10.35 12.19
N GLN A 25 3.74 -9.95 13.16
CA GLN A 25 5.09 -10.44 13.43
C GLN A 25 5.17 -10.99 14.86
N THR A 26 6.19 -11.83 15.12
CA THR A 26 6.50 -12.27 16.47
C THR A 26 7.26 -11.19 17.24
N ALA A 27 7.02 -11.09 18.55
CA ALA A 27 7.76 -10.16 19.42
C ALA A 27 9.30 -10.37 19.27
N PRO A 28 10.11 -9.30 19.34
CA PRO A 28 9.76 -7.94 19.74
C PRO A 28 9.26 -7.02 18.61
N VAL A 29 9.10 -7.55 17.40
CA VAL A 29 8.75 -6.76 16.22
C VAL A 29 7.27 -6.32 16.27
N ILE A 30 7.03 -5.02 16.06
CA ILE A 30 5.68 -4.44 16.09
C ILE A 30 5.21 -4.20 14.66
N ALA A 31 4.06 -4.80 14.31
CA ALA A 31 3.34 -4.58 13.05
C ALA A 31 1.96 -3.98 13.32
N VAL A 32 1.38 -3.29 12.33
CA VAL A 32 0.06 -2.65 12.45
C VAL A 32 -1.02 -3.65 12.86
N GLN A 33 -1.01 -4.85 12.27
CA GLN A 33 -1.96 -5.93 12.58
C GLN A 33 -1.90 -6.35 14.05
N ASN A 34 -0.70 -6.43 14.67
CA ASN A 34 -0.57 -6.79 16.09
C ASN A 34 -1.28 -5.77 17.00
N VAL A 35 -1.19 -4.48 16.66
CA VAL A 35 -1.79 -3.39 17.44
C VAL A 35 -3.30 -3.38 17.29
N LEU A 36 -3.80 -3.49 16.05
CA LEU A 36 -5.22 -3.56 15.76
C LEU A 36 -5.91 -4.74 16.43
N GLU A 37 -5.34 -5.95 16.30
CA GLU A 37 -5.90 -7.16 16.91
C GLU A 37 -5.99 -7.06 18.43
N ARG A 38 -4.99 -6.47 19.09
CA ARG A 38 -5.02 -6.22 20.53
C ARG A 38 -6.12 -5.26 20.96
N ALA A 39 -6.32 -4.17 20.20
CA ALA A 39 -7.38 -3.21 20.47
C ALA A 39 -8.77 -3.83 20.24
N LEU A 40 -8.95 -4.53 19.13
CA LEU A 40 -10.20 -5.22 18.79
C LEU A 40 -10.54 -6.31 19.80
N ALA A 41 -9.57 -7.10 20.25
CA ALA A 41 -9.79 -8.13 21.25
C ALA A 41 -10.37 -7.56 22.55
N LYS A 42 -9.90 -6.38 22.99
CA LYS A 42 -10.46 -5.69 24.16
C LYS A 42 -11.88 -5.20 23.93
N VAL A 43 -12.17 -4.65 22.75
CA VAL A 43 -13.49 -4.10 22.39
C VAL A 43 -14.52 -5.22 22.19
N CYS A 44 -14.14 -6.31 21.55
CA CYS A 44 -15.03 -7.45 21.28
C CYS A 44 -15.15 -8.42 22.46
N GLY A 45 -14.24 -8.38 23.42
CA GLY A 45 -14.19 -9.34 24.53
C GLY A 45 -13.70 -10.72 24.14
N GLU A 46 -13.08 -10.86 22.96
CA GLU A 46 -12.58 -12.13 22.42
C GLU A 46 -11.38 -11.90 21.49
N GLN A 47 -10.58 -12.94 21.29
CA GLN A 47 -9.47 -12.87 20.31
C GLN A 47 -10.05 -12.81 18.88
N VAL A 48 -9.55 -11.88 18.09
CA VAL A 48 -9.91 -11.71 16.69
C VAL A 48 -8.68 -11.91 15.80
N GLU A 49 -8.90 -12.38 14.60
CA GLU A 49 -7.87 -12.52 13.58
C GLU A 49 -8.27 -11.69 12.36
N LEU A 50 -7.38 -10.79 11.94
CA LEU A 50 -7.62 -9.90 10.82
C LEU A 50 -7.18 -10.54 9.50
N ALA A 51 -8.05 -10.49 8.50
CA ALA A 51 -7.70 -10.65 7.10
C ALA A 51 -7.58 -9.26 6.45
N ALA A 52 -6.45 -8.94 5.82
CA ALA A 52 -6.22 -7.65 5.19
C ALA A 52 -6.29 -7.74 3.67
N ALA A 53 -6.74 -6.67 3.02
CA ALA A 53 -6.80 -6.55 1.56
C ALA A 53 -5.41 -6.73 0.91
N GLY A 54 -4.38 -6.23 1.56
CA GLY A 54 -3.00 -6.38 1.11
C GLY A 54 -2.01 -6.15 2.23
N ARG A 55 -0.81 -6.69 2.05
CA ARG A 55 0.31 -6.39 2.94
C ARG A 55 0.99 -5.12 2.48
N THR A 56 1.38 -4.27 3.41
CA THR A 56 2.32 -3.17 3.18
C THR A 56 3.64 -3.48 3.85
N ASP A 57 4.74 -3.04 3.25
CA ASP A 57 6.10 -3.25 3.76
C ASP A 57 6.37 -2.38 4.99
N ALA A 58 7.47 -2.64 5.70
CA ALA A 58 7.97 -1.79 6.77
C ALA A 58 8.15 -0.35 6.27
N GLY A 59 7.63 0.62 7.03
CA GLY A 59 7.68 2.05 6.70
C GLY A 59 6.70 2.53 5.63
N VAL A 60 5.85 1.66 5.07
CA VAL A 60 4.80 2.03 4.11
C VAL A 60 3.53 2.46 4.85
N HIS A 61 2.91 3.53 4.39
CA HIS A 61 1.70 4.11 4.98
C HIS A 61 0.43 3.61 4.30
N ALA A 62 -0.73 3.91 4.89
CA ALA A 62 -2.02 3.72 4.25
C ALA A 62 -3.03 4.79 4.66
N TYR A 63 -3.84 5.22 3.70
CA TYR A 63 -5.06 6.00 3.94
C TYR A 63 -6.31 5.11 3.96
N GLY A 64 -6.28 4.00 3.25
CA GLY A 64 -7.45 3.17 3.02
C GLY A 64 -7.16 1.67 3.01
N GLN A 65 -6.39 1.16 3.96
CA GLN A 65 -6.29 -0.29 4.16
C GLN A 65 -7.64 -0.85 4.60
N VAL A 66 -8.07 -1.94 3.99
CA VAL A 66 -9.28 -2.64 4.42
C VAL A 66 -8.92 -3.96 5.07
N VAL A 67 -9.55 -4.22 6.21
CA VAL A 67 -9.43 -5.49 6.94
C VAL A 67 -10.82 -6.02 7.25
N ASN A 68 -10.96 -7.34 7.40
CA ASN A 68 -12.16 -7.93 7.99
C ASN A 68 -11.83 -8.98 9.03
N PHE A 69 -12.78 -9.23 9.92
CA PHE A 69 -12.69 -10.25 10.96
C PHE A 69 -14.07 -10.77 11.36
N PHE A 70 -14.08 -11.97 11.91
CA PHE A 70 -15.30 -12.59 12.44
C PHE A 70 -15.38 -12.40 13.96
N THR A 71 -16.59 -12.10 14.48
CA THR A 71 -16.82 -11.87 15.90
C THR A 71 -18.23 -12.27 16.32
N ASP A 72 -18.40 -12.68 17.60
CA ASP A 72 -19.68 -12.79 18.30
C ASP A 72 -19.95 -11.55 19.16
N GLY A 73 -19.03 -10.58 19.18
CA GLY A 73 -19.15 -9.32 19.92
C GLY A 73 -20.41 -8.54 19.52
N ARG A 74 -21.09 -7.95 20.53
CA ARG A 74 -22.39 -7.29 20.36
C ARG A 74 -22.31 -5.79 20.15
N ILE A 75 -21.11 -5.20 20.13
CA ILE A 75 -20.97 -3.75 19.90
C ILE A 75 -21.58 -3.35 18.57
N PRO A 76 -22.42 -2.31 18.52
CA PRO A 76 -22.93 -1.79 17.26
C PRO A 76 -21.81 -1.35 16.32
N VAL A 77 -21.88 -1.72 15.03
CA VAL A 77 -20.80 -1.44 14.06
C VAL A 77 -20.44 0.05 13.98
N ALA A 78 -21.45 0.94 14.04
CA ALA A 78 -21.26 2.39 14.04
C ALA A 78 -20.46 2.93 15.23
N ARG A 79 -20.37 2.18 16.35
CA ARG A 79 -19.60 2.55 17.53
C ARG A 79 -18.17 1.98 17.53
N LEU A 80 -17.89 1.01 16.65
CA LEU A 80 -16.58 0.34 16.59
C LEU A 80 -15.43 1.31 16.35
N PRO A 81 -15.47 2.24 15.37
CA PRO A 81 -14.36 3.15 15.12
C PRO A 81 -14.00 3.94 16.39
N ARG A 82 -14.99 4.52 17.07
CA ARG A 82 -14.75 5.30 18.29
C ARG A 82 -14.19 4.44 19.41
N ALA A 83 -14.73 3.23 19.62
CA ALA A 83 -14.30 2.34 20.69
C ALA A 83 -12.86 1.84 20.47
N VAL A 84 -12.53 1.47 19.24
CA VAL A 84 -11.21 0.96 18.87
C VAL A 84 -10.16 2.06 18.90
N ASN A 85 -10.47 3.25 18.33
CA ASN A 85 -9.57 4.40 18.31
C ASN A 85 -9.21 4.90 19.71
N GLY A 86 -10.09 4.73 20.72
CA GLY A 86 -9.77 5.03 22.11
C GLY A 86 -8.68 4.13 22.73
N LEU A 87 -8.32 3.03 22.06
CA LEU A 87 -7.30 2.08 22.50
C LEU A 87 -6.09 2.02 21.57
N LEU A 88 -6.17 2.65 20.39
CA LEU A 88 -5.10 2.71 19.42
C LEU A 88 -4.14 3.86 19.70
N PRO A 89 -2.86 3.71 19.32
CA PRO A 89 -1.94 4.85 19.29
C PRO A 89 -2.35 5.83 18.15
N PRO A 90 -1.91 7.10 18.23
CA PRO A 90 -2.38 8.15 17.30
C PRO A 90 -1.99 7.93 15.84
N ASP A 91 -1.04 7.07 15.56
CA ASP A 91 -0.56 6.73 14.24
C ASP A 91 -1.33 5.57 13.55
N ILE A 92 -2.38 5.02 14.20
CA ILE A 92 -3.32 4.06 13.61
C ILE A 92 -4.74 4.50 13.92
N VAL A 93 -5.57 4.66 12.87
CA VAL A 93 -6.96 5.11 13.00
C VAL A 93 -7.89 4.22 12.19
N VAL A 94 -8.94 3.72 12.81
CA VAL A 94 -10.10 3.13 12.12
C VAL A 94 -11.00 4.27 11.69
N THR A 95 -11.14 4.49 10.38
CA THR A 95 -11.94 5.58 9.81
C THR A 95 -13.39 5.17 9.56
N GLU A 96 -13.61 3.93 9.19
CA GLU A 96 -14.94 3.40 8.85
C GLU A 96 -15.07 1.95 9.34
N ALA A 97 -16.31 1.53 9.63
CA ALA A 97 -16.65 0.14 9.95
C ALA A 97 -18.03 -0.20 9.39
N TRP A 98 -18.18 -1.42 8.85
CA TRP A 98 -19.47 -1.91 8.36
C TRP A 98 -19.63 -3.41 8.57
N GLU A 99 -20.89 -3.85 8.63
CA GLU A 99 -21.23 -5.29 8.56
C GLU A 99 -20.98 -5.75 7.12
N ALA A 100 -20.14 -6.72 6.95
CA ALA A 100 -19.86 -7.30 5.64
C ALA A 100 -20.65 -8.60 5.44
N ALA A 101 -20.91 -8.96 4.20
CA ALA A 101 -21.48 -10.26 3.84
C ALA A 101 -20.60 -11.40 4.43
N ARG A 102 -21.22 -12.53 4.73
CA ARG A 102 -20.51 -13.62 5.42
C ARG A 102 -19.34 -14.20 4.61
N ASP A 103 -19.43 -14.14 3.30
CA ASP A 103 -18.44 -14.59 2.34
C ASP A 103 -17.45 -13.49 1.93
N PHE A 104 -17.68 -12.25 2.37
CA PHE A 104 -16.75 -11.15 2.10
C PHE A 104 -15.38 -11.43 2.73
N SER A 105 -14.35 -11.22 1.94
CA SER A 105 -12.95 -11.25 2.35
C SER A 105 -12.25 -9.98 1.86
N ALA A 106 -11.69 -9.20 2.78
CA ALA A 106 -10.96 -8.00 2.41
C ALA A 106 -9.87 -8.26 1.35
N ARG A 107 -9.29 -9.47 1.34
CA ARG A 107 -8.27 -9.87 0.39
C ARG A 107 -8.83 -10.35 -0.95
N HIS A 108 -9.81 -11.25 -0.90
CA HIS A 108 -10.24 -12.00 -2.09
C HIS A 108 -11.40 -11.34 -2.82
N SER A 109 -12.18 -10.50 -2.14
CA SER A 109 -13.27 -9.72 -2.74
C SER A 109 -12.76 -8.41 -3.36
N ALA A 110 -11.50 -8.04 -3.14
CA ALA A 110 -10.93 -6.83 -3.72
C ALA A 110 -10.79 -6.95 -5.24
N THR A 111 -11.31 -5.95 -5.96
CA THR A 111 -11.27 -5.85 -7.43
C THR A 111 -10.12 -4.97 -7.93
N GLY A 112 -9.71 -3.98 -7.14
CA GLY A 112 -8.63 -3.08 -7.46
C GLY A 112 -7.96 -2.49 -6.23
N LYS A 113 -6.83 -1.82 -6.45
CA LYS A 113 -6.12 -1.05 -5.42
C LYS A 113 -5.47 0.15 -6.05
N THR A 114 -5.49 1.26 -5.31
CA THR A 114 -4.75 2.46 -5.68
C THR A 114 -3.61 2.68 -4.69
N TYR A 115 -2.42 2.87 -5.23
CA TYR A 115 -1.26 3.36 -4.49
C TYR A 115 -0.91 4.76 -4.93
N VAL A 116 -0.39 5.56 -4.03
CA VAL A 116 0.29 6.81 -4.35
C VAL A 116 1.72 6.77 -3.82
N TYR A 117 2.66 7.21 -4.65
CA TYR A 117 4.04 7.38 -4.25
C TYR A 117 4.42 8.85 -4.32
N ARG A 118 4.91 9.40 -3.20
CA ARG A 118 5.23 10.82 -3.07
C ARG A 118 6.73 11.06 -3.15
N ILE A 119 7.09 12.05 -3.95
CA ILE A 119 8.47 12.52 -4.13
C ILE A 119 8.50 14.01 -3.80
N GLU A 120 9.56 14.46 -3.17
CA GLU A 120 9.86 15.89 -2.95
C GLU A 120 11.22 16.18 -3.56
N GLN A 121 11.23 16.93 -4.67
CA GLN A 121 12.45 17.46 -5.25
C GLN A 121 12.83 18.73 -4.49
N CYS A 122 13.96 18.71 -3.83
CA CYS A 122 14.43 19.81 -2.96
C CYS A 122 15.95 19.95 -3.05
N THR A 123 16.47 21.13 -2.72
CA THR A 123 17.92 21.39 -2.69
C THR A 123 18.53 21.13 -1.31
N VAL A 124 17.70 21.16 -0.26
CA VAL A 124 18.10 20.96 1.13
C VAL A 124 17.15 19.94 1.77
N PRO A 125 17.66 19.00 2.59
CA PRO A 125 16.81 18.04 3.29
C PRO A 125 15.76 18.72 4.18
N ASN A 126 14.51 18.26 4.07
CA ASN A 126 13.42 18.71 4.94
C ASN A 126 13.18 17.65 6.04
N PRO A 127 13.50 17.93 7.31
CA PRO A 127 13.33 16.95 8.40
C PRO A 127 11.85 16.66 8.71
N PHE A 128 10.91 17.52 8.33
CA PHE A 128 9.49 17.35 8.61
C PHE A 128 8.77 16.47 7.59
N THR A 129 9.34 16.30 6.39
CA THR A 129 8.74 15.47 5.33
C THR A 129 9.51 14.16 5.08
N ARG A 130 10.73 13.99 5.64
CA ARG A 130 11.61 12.85 5.37
C ARG A 130 10.98 11.46 5.59
N SER A 131 10.01 11.36 6.50
CA SER A 131 9.30 10.11 6.80
C SER A 131 8.07 9.87 5.92
N TYR A 132 7.74 10.83 5.03
CA TYR A 132 6.47 10.86 4.29
C TYR A 132 6.64 11.02 2.79
N VAL A 133 7.87 11.30 2.32
CA VAL A 133 8.19 11.47 0.89
C VAL A 133 9.59 10.94 0.61
N TRP A 134 9.85 10.57 -0.63
CA TRP A 134 11.22 10.36 -1.12
C TRP A 134 11.82 11.69 -1.55
N GLN A 135 12.78 12.22 -0.78
CA GLN A 135 13.48 13.45 -1.12
C GLN A 135 14.55 13.20 -2.19
N ILE A 136 14.49 13.97 -3.26
CA ILE A 136 15.44 13.94 -4.39
C ILE A 136 16.10 15.30 -4.50
N PHE A 137 17.44 15.31 -4.46
CA PHE A 137 18.23 16.55 -4.42
C PHE A 137 18.74 17.01 -5.80
N GLN A 138 18.37 16.30 -6.85
CA GLN A 138 18.78 16.56 -8.23
C GLN A 138 17.55 16.89 -9.06
N PRO A 139 17.70 17.70 -10.15
CA PRO A 139 16.61 17.93 -11.10
C PRO A 139 16.12 16.64 -11.71
N LEU A 140 14.81 16.55 -11.93
CA LEU A 140 14.14 15.42 -12.56
C LEU A 140 13.55 15.85 -13.91
N ASP A 141 13.74 15.04 -14.93
CA ASP A 141 13.02 15.14 -16.21
C ASP A 141 11.64 14.48 -16.07
N HIS A 142 10.62 15.31 -15.81
CA HIS A 142 9.26 14.84 -15.58
C HIS A 142 8.63 14.27 -16.86
N ASP A 143 9.02 14.76 -18.05
CA ASP A 143 8.46 14.28 -19.30
C ASP A 143 9.01 12.89 -19.65
N ALA A 144 10.31 12.67 -19.46
CA ALA A 144 10.89 11.35 -19.56
C ALA A 144 10.27 10.34 -18.56
N MET A 145 9.99 10.81 -17.32
CA MET A 145 9.30 9.99 -16.31
C MET A 145 7.87 9.62 -16.74
N ARG A 146 7.09 10.56 -17.30
CA ARG A 146 5.74 10.28 -17.83
C ARG A 146 5.78 9.30 -19.00
N ALA A 147 6.75 9.47 -19.90
CA ALA A 147 6.89 8.59 -21.07
C ALA A 147 7.08 7.11 -20.68
N VAL A 148 7.93 6.82 -19.70
CA VAL A 148 8.16 5.43 -19.25
C VAL A 148 7.00 4.86 -18.46
N LEU A 149 6.25 5.68 -17.71
CA LEU A 149 5.06 5.23 -17.01
C LEU A 149 3.94 4.81 -17.96
N ALA A 150 3.81 5.48 -19.10
CA ALA A 150 2.82 5.13 -20.12
C ALA A 150 3.03 3.71 -20.69
N LEU A 151 4.27 3.20 -20.71
CA LEU A 151 4.58 1.84 -21.14
C LEU A 151 4.04 0.76 -20.21
N LEU A 152 3.72 1.12 -18.97
CA LEU A 152 3.28 0.19 -17.94
C LEU A 152 1.76 0.05 -17.86
N VAL A 153 0.99 0.88 -18.57
CA VAL A 153 -0.48 0.79 -18.57
C VAL A 153 -0.91 -0.42 -19.41
N GLY A 154 -1.87 -1.17 -18.87
CA GLY A 154 -2.38 -2.40 -19.51
C GLY A 154 -2.01 -3.67 -18.75
N THR A 155 -2.23 -4.81 -19.40
CA THR A 155 -1.96 -6.14 -18.83
C THR A 155 -0.59 -6.62 -19.29
N HIS A 156 0.34 -6.75 -18.33
CA HIS A 156 1.73 -7.10 -18.60
C HIS A 156 2.29 -8.09 -17.57
N ASP A 157 3.40 -8.72 -17.93
CA ASP A 157 4.25 -9.47 -17.00
C ASP A 157 5.20 -8.50 -16.28
N TYR A 158 4.98 -8.29 -14.98
CA TYR A 158 5.76 -7.37 -14.14
C TYR A 158 6.91 -8.07 -13.37
N SER A 159 7.42 -9.19 -13.88
CA SER A 159 8.54 -9.92 -13.23
C SER A 159 9.75 -9.05 -12.94
N SER A 160 10.09 -8.10 -13.84
CA SER A 160 11.19 -7.15 -13.61
C SER A 160 11.01 -6.31 -12.34
N PHE A 161 9.77 -6.00 -11.97
CA PHE A 161 9.49 -5.19 -10.80
C PHE A 161 9.12 -6.00 -9.54
N ARG A 162 9.14 -7.34 -9.61
CA ARG A 162 8.85 -8.22 -8.47
C ARG A 162 10.12 -8.50 -7.67
N ALA A 163 10.12 -8.21 -6.37
CA ALA A 163 11.20 -8.62 -5.47
C ALA A 163 11.09 -10.11 -5.10
N ALA A 164 12.23 -10.71 -4.73
CA ALA A 164 12.28 -12.05 -4.16
C ALA A 164 11.59 -12.10 -2.78
N GLY A 165 11.12 -13.28 -2.36
CA GLY A 165 10.47 -13.49 -1.05
C GLY A 165 8.96 -13.24 -1.01
N GLY A 166 8.35 -12.78 -2.11
CA GLY A 166 6.90 -12.70 -2.24
C GLY A 166 6.24 -14.08 -2.38
N ALA A 167 4.94 -14.18 -2.04
CA ALA A 167 4.18 -15.41 -2.23
C ALA A 167 4.20 -15.87 -3.70
N PRO A 168 4.25 -17.17 -3.99
CA PRO A 168 4.15 -17.67 -5.35
C PRO A 168 2.81 -17.26 -5.97
N MET A 169 2.88 -16.51 -7.08
CA MET A 169 1.70 -16.06 -7.82
C MET A 169 2.11 -15.64 -9.23
N SER A 170 1.14 -15.62 -10.15
CA SER A 170 1.36 -15.10 -11.51
C SER A 170 1.97 -13.70 -11.44
N PRO A 171 2.99 -13.38 -12.23
CA PRO A 171 3.55 -12.04 -12.31
C PRO A 171 2.73 -11.09 -13.18
N VAL A 172 1.70 -11.60 -13.88
CA VAL A 172 0.85 -10.80 -14.75
C VAL A 172 -0.11 -9.96 -13.92
N ARG A 173 -0.13 -8.65 -14.19
CA ARG A 173 -1.04 -7.66 -13.57
C ARG A 173 -1.60 -6.76 -14.65
N THR A 174 -2.75 -6.17 -14.34
CA THR A 174 -3.33 -5.09 -15.13
C THR A 174 -3.22 -3.81 -14.32
N LEU A 175 -2.52 -2.81 -14.87
CA LEU A 175 -2.54 -1.45 -14.35
C LEU A 175 -3.44 -0.62 -15.27
N ASP A 176 -4.55 -0.13 -14.72
CA ASP A 176 -5.57 0.58 -15.48
C ASP A 176 -5.21 2.06 -15.62
N GLU A 177 -4.55 2.61 -14.60
CA GLU A 177 -4.14 4.01 -14.57
C GLU A 177 -2.78 4.16 -13.89
N ILE A 178 -1.91 4.95 -14.52
CA ILE A 178 -0.70 5.48 -13.90
C ILE A 178 -0.62 6.97 -14.23
N ARG A 179 -0.56 7.81 -13.20
CA ARG A 179 -0.54 9.26 -13.38
C ARG A 179 0.50 9.93 -12.48
N LEU A 180 1.43 10.66 -13.10
CA LEU A 180 2.38 11.54 -12.40
C LEU A 180 1.83 12.96 -12.38
N THR A 181 1.59 13.50 -11.19
CA THR A 181 1.05 14.84 -10.96
C THR A 181 2.08 15.72 -10.24
N GLU A 182 2.23 16.95 -10.69
CA GLU A 182 3.00 17.98 -10.00
C GLU A 182 2.07 18.76 -9.07
N GLU A 183 2.38 18.76 -7.78
CA GLU A 183 1.57 19.42 -6.73
C GLU A 183 2.11 20.81 -6.36
N GLY A 184 3.14 21.27 -7.10
CA GLY A 184 3.86 22.52 -6.80
C GLY A 184 4.91 22.36 -5.70
N ALA A 185 5.76 23.38 -5.54
CA ALA A 185 6.86 23.41 -4.57
C ALA A 185 7.79 22.18 -4.62
N GLY A 186 8.03 21.63 -5.82
CA GLY A 186 8.88 20.46 -6.04
C GLY A 186 8.23 19.12 -5.63
N ARG A 187 6.94 19.11 -5.28
CA ARG A 187 6.23 17.89 -4.91
C ARG A 187 5.63 17.20 -6.12
N LEU A 188 5.82 15.88 -6.15
CA LEU A 188 5.28 15.00 -7.18
C LEU A 188 4.53 13.85 -6.50
N SER A 189 3.38 13.48 -7.06
CA SER A 189 2.62 12.30 -6.67
C SER A 189 2.41 11.40 -7.87
N CYS A 190 2.84 10.14 -7.76
CA CYS A 190 2.56 9.12 -8.76
C CYS A 190 1.46 8.20 -8.26
N HIS A 191 0.31 8.22 -8.91
CA HIS A 191 -0.83 7.35 -8.63
C HIS A 191 -0.77 6.13 -9.55
N LEU A 192 -0.97 4.94 -8.98
CA LEU A 192 -1.03 3.68 -9.71
C LEU A 192 -2.30 2.94 -9.27
N HIS A 193 -3.20 2.67 -10.21
CA HIS A 193 -4.36 1.81 -10.01
C HIS A 193 -4.22 0.51 -10.81
N GLY A 194 -4.69 -0.59 -10.24
CA GLY A 194 -4.70 -1.89 -10.94
C GLY A 194 -5.31 -3.01 -10.09
N ASN A 195 -5.49 -4.18 -10.72
CA ASN A 195 -6.12 -5.37 -10.13
C ASN A 195 -5.30 -6.02 -8.99
N GLY A 196 -4.07 -5.58 -8.77
CA GLY A 196 -3.20 -6.06 -7.72
C GLY A 196 -1.73 -5.77 -8.00
N PHE A 197 -0.91 -5.87 -6.96
CA PHE A 197 0.51 -5.55 -7.03
C PHE A 197 1.36 -6.71 -6.48
N LEU A 198 2.51 -6.92 -7.10
CA LEU A 198 3.50 -7.88 -6.66
C LEU A 198 4.33 -7.30 -5.50
N TYR A 199 5.08 -8.16 -4.82
CA TYR A 199 5.94 -7.73 -3.72
C TYR A 199 6.96 -6.69 -4.20
N HIS A 200 7.01 -5.53 -3.53
CA HIS A 200 7.80 -4.32 -3.85
C HIS A 200 7.52 -3.69 -5.24
N MET A 201 6.53 -4.13 -6.00
CA MET A 201 6.31 -3.74 -7.39
C MET A 201 6.27 -2.21 -7.57
N VAL A 202 5.43 -1.49 -6.83
CA VAL A 202 5.31 -0.03 -6.94
C VAL A 202 6.65 0.65 -6.66
N ARG A 203 7.33 0.26 -5.59
CA ARG A 203 8.63 0.86 -5.21
C ARG A 203 9.71 0.60 -6.25
N ASN A 204 9.72 -0.56 -6.90
CA ASN A 204 10.66 -0.90 -7.96
C ASN A 204 10.36 -0.11 -9.25
N ILE A 205 9.08 0.08 -9.59
CA ILE A 205 8.66 0.97 -10.69
C ILE A 205 9.14 2.41 -10.41
N MET A 206 8.88 2.93 -9.20
CA MET A 206 9.31 4.28 -8.81
C MET A 206 10.82 4.47 -8.87
N SER A 207 11.59 3.47 -8.44
CA SER A 207 13.05 3.51 -8.52
C SER A 207 13.55 3.60 -9.96
N ALA A 208 12.99 2.80 -10.87
CA ALA A 208 13.34 2.82 -12.28
C ALA A 208 12.93 4.14 -12.94
N MET A 209 11.70 4.61 -12.69
CA MET A 209 11.18 5.89 -13.18
C MET A 209 12.05 7.08 -12.73
N VAL A 210 12.39 7.16 -11.44
CA VAL A 210 13.28 8.22 -10.92
C VAL A 210 14.67 8.12 -11.54
N SER A 211 15.18 6.92 -11.80
CA SER A 211 16.46 6.74 -12.48
C SER A 211 16.43 7.27 -13.92
N VAL A 212 15.27 7.19 -14.60
CA VAL A 212 15.06 7.86 -15.90
C VAL A 212 15.04 9.38 -15.72
N GLY A 213 14.25 9.89 -14.79
CA GLY A 213 14.19 11.33 -14.50
C GLY A 213 15.53 11.97 -14.15
N LEU A 214 16.43 11.20 -13.52
CA LEU A 214 17.81 11.60 -13.22
C LEU A 214 18.78 11.43 -14.40
N GLY A 215 18.33 10.95 -15.56
CA GLY A 215 19.16 10.65 -16.72
C GLY A 215 20.16 9.49 -16.53
N ARG A 216 19.98 8.66 -15.49
CA ARG A 216 20.86 7.52 -15.20
C ARG A 216 20.61 6.32 -16.13
N ILE A 217 19.38 6.17 -16.60
CA ILE A 217 18.97 5.21 -17.63
C ILE A 217 18.10 5.94 -18.65
N SER A 218 18.20 5.56 -19.93
CA SER A 218 17.35 6.12 -20.98
C SER A 218 15.95 5.51 -20.94
N THR A 219 14.99 6.14 -21.63
CA THR A 219 13.64 5.60 -21.84
C THR A 219 13.69 4.24 -22.56
N ASP A 220 14.56 4.07 -23.55
CA ASP A 220 14.74 2.80 -24.26
C ASP A 220 15.30 1.72 -23.31
N ARG A 221 16.26 2.09 -22.47
CA ARG A 221 16.80 1.16 -21.47
C ARG A 221 15.75 0.74 -20.44
N PHE A 222 14.83 1.63 -20.07
CA PHE A 222 13.69 1.27 -19.22
C PHE A 222 12.78 0.23 -19.90
N ALA A 223 12.47 0.43 -21.19
CA ALA A 223 11.67 -0.53 -21.97
C ALA A 223 12.36 -1.91 -22.06
N GLU A 224 13.67 -1.94 -22.31
CA GLU A 224 14.47 -3.18 -22.29
C GLU A 224 14.42 -3.88 -20.93
N ILE A 225 14.60 -3.16 -19.82
CA ILE A 225 14.51 -3.68 -18.46
C ILE A 225 13.12 -4.29 -18.23
N PHE A 226 12.06 -3.61 -18.64
CA PHE A 226 10.70 -4.11 -18.49
C PHE A 226 10.48 -5.41 -19.28
N ALA A 227 10.91 -5.43 -20.55
CA ALA A 227 10.79 -6.60 -21.43
C ALA A 227 11.64 -7.81 -20.97
N ALA A 228 12.76 -7.57 -20.31
CA ALA A 228 13.68 -8.62 -19.88
C ALA A 228 13.12 -9.53 -18.77
N ARG A 229 12.09 -9.12 -18.05
CA ARG A 229 11.48 -9.86 -16.91
C ARG A 229 12.51 -10.27 -15.84
N ASP A 230 13.56 -9.49 -15.68
CA ASP A 230 14.66 -9.75 -14.75
C ASP A 230 14.80 -8.61 -13.73
N ARG A 231 14.48 -8.91 -12.45
CA ARG A 231 14.58 -7.95 -11.34
C ARG A 231 16.00 -7.41 -11.13
N ARG A 232 17.03 -8.15 -11.49
CA ARG A 232 18.43 -7.77 -11.31
C ARG A 232 18.84 -6.55 -12.14
N LEU A 233 18.10 -6.27 -13.21
CA LEU A 233 18.34 -5.12 -14.08
C LEU A 233 17.70 -3.83 -13.56
N VAL A 234 16.74 -3.93 -12.62
CA VAL A 234 16.04 -2.78 -12.03
C VAL A 234 16.88 -2.18 -10.90
N PRO A 235 16.99 -0.84 -10.79
CA PRO A 235 17.70 -0.19 -9.69
C PRO A 235 17.24 -0.64 -8.30
N PRO A 236 18.01 -0.35 -7.23
CA PRO A 236 17.63 -0.65 -5.85
C PRO A 236 16.23 -0.13 -5.52
N THR A 237 15.46 -0.88 -4.73
CA THR A 237 14.08 -0.54 -4.37
C THR A 237 13.96 0.84 -3.74
N ALA A 238 13.02 1.66 -4.21
CA ALA A 238 12.78 3.01 -3.69
C ALA A 238 12.37 2.98 -2.20
N PRO A 239 12.62 4.06 -1.42
CA PRO A 239 12.27 4.14 0.00
C PRO A 239 10.80 3.84 0.26
N ALA A 240 10.50 3.23 1.41
CA ALA A 240 9.13 2.90 1.80
C ALA A 240 8.31 4.14 2.16
N CYS A 241 8.96 5.14 2.75
CA CYS A 241 8.33 6.36 3.28
C CYS A 241 7.55 7.20 2.24
N GLY A 242 7.84 7.04 0.95
CA GLY A 242 7.05 7.69 -0.10
C GLY A 242 5.77 6.94 -0.49
N LEU A 243 5.59 5.69 -0.08
CA LEU A 243 4.50 4.82 -0.54
C LEU A 243 3.31 4.79 0.41
N TYR A 244 2.11 4.95 -0.16
CA TYR A 244 0.83 4.89 0.55
C TYR A 244 -0.15 3.98 -0.19
N LEU A 245 -0.81 3.08 0.53
CA LEU A 245 -2.02 2.43 0.03
C LEU A 245 -3.18 3.44 0.18
N LEU A 246 -3.65 3.99 -0.93
CA LEU A 246 -4.66 5.04 -0.94
C LEU A 246 -6.07 4.47 -0.75
N SER A 247 -6.43 3.44 -1.55
CA SER A 247 -7.75 2.79 -1.49
C SER A 247 -7.68 1.32 -1.93
N VAL A 248 -8.73 0.60 -1.57
CA VAL A 248 -9.03 -0.76 -2.05
C VAL A 248 -10.46 -0.75 -2.57
N ASP A 249 -10.65 -1.29 -3.76
CA ASP A 249 -11.94 -1.31 -4.43
C ASP A 249 -12.60 -2.67 -4.29
N TYR A 250 -13.93 -2.66 -4.15
CA TYR A 250 -14.79 -3.83 -4.05
C TYR A 250 -16.00 -3.63 -4.97
N ALA A 251 -16.53 -4.71 -5.55
CA ALA A 251 -17.70 -4.65 -6.42
C ALA A 251 -18.96 -4.16 -5.68
N GLU A 252 -19.09 -4.53 -4.41
CA GLU A 252 -20.18 -4.12 -3.52
C GLU A 252 -19.58 -3.67 -2.19
N VAL A 253 -19.62 -2.37 -1.92
CA VAL A 253 -19.45 -1.82 -0.57
C VAL A 253 -20.83 -1.39 -0.12
N PRO A 254 -21.39 -1.90 0.99
CA PRO A 254 -22.63 -1.34 1.54
C PRO A 254 -22.42 0.14 1.83
N GLN A 255 -23.31 0.97 1.30
CA GLN A 255 -23.40 2.41 1.59
C GLN A 255 -23.88 2.62 3.03
#